data_293b7bc5da068c0998c6628f8f304670
#
_entry.id   293b7bc5da068c0998c6628f8f304670
#
_cell.length_a   1.000
_cell.length_b   1.000
_cell.length_c   1.000
_cell.angle_alpha   90.00
_cell.angle_beta   90.00
_cell.angle_gamma   90.00
#
_symmetry.space_group_name_H-M   'P 1'
#
loop_
_entity.id
_entity.type
_entity.pdbx_description
1 polymer ?
#
loop_
_entity_poly.entity_id
_entity_poly.type
_entity_poly.pdbx_seq_one_letter_code
_entity_poly.pdbx_strand_id
1 'polypeptide(L)'
;MAVRSLFPILLARDLPGLVRFYETALGASVPYRFAGGDEDDYVSLQIGEVSLGIGRDLDALPPSVGDRVALWFYVDDVDATYAAWLAAGGRAEQPPADMAWGERVAQVRDPAGNLVNLGAEPPAPPEPPEPPAAPPA
;
A
#
# COMPACT_ATOMS: atom_id res chain seq x y z
N MET A 1 22.26 -3.64 16.99
CA MET A 1 21.42 -4.79 16.59
C MET A 1 20.85 -4.53 15.22
N ALA A 2 20.94 -5.49 14.30
CA ALA A 2 20.42 -5.33 12.95
C ALA A 2 18.92 -5.63 12.90
N VAL A 3 18.15 -4.76 12.22
CA VAL A 3 16.75 -5.00 11.92
C VAL A 3 16.68 -5.81 10.62
N ARG A 4 15.87 -6.89 10.62
CA ARG A 4 15.75 -7.75 9.44
C ARG A 4 14.64 -7.33 8.49
N SER A 5 13.53 -6.89 9.03
CA SER A 5 12.38 -6.48 8.21
C SER A 5 11.38 -5.70 9.04
N LEU A 6 10.43 -5.08 8.35
CA LEU A 6 9.30 -4.39 8.93
C LEU A 6 8.10 -4.64 8.02
N PHE A 7 6.95 -4.84 8.60
CA PHE A 7 5.70 -4.77 7.87
C PHE A 7 4.64 -4.07 8.72
N PRO A 8 3.74 -3.30 8.11
CA PRO A 8 2.65 -2.66 8.84
C PRO A 8 1.52 -3.63 9.13
N ILE A 9 0.81 -3.39 10.23
CA ILE A 9 -0.43 -4.08 10.55
C ILE A 9 -1.52 -3.02 10.67
N LEU A 10 -2.54 -3.11 9.84
CA LEU A 10 -3.72 -2.26 9.93
C LEU A 10 -4.72 -2.90 10.87
N LEU A 11 -5.30 -2.10 11.74
CA LEU A 11 -6.32 -2.57 12.66
C LEU A 11 -7.70 -2.20 12.12
N ALA A 12 -8.61 -3.16 12.06
CA ALA A 12 -9.92 -2.95 11.47
C ALA A 12 -11.00 -3.68 12.26
N ARG A 13 -12.16 -3.05 12.39
CA ARG A 13 -13.34 -3.69 12.96
C ARG A 13 -13.91 -4.74 12.00
N ASP A 14 -13.93 -4.41 10.70
CA ASP A 14 -14.37 -5.31 9.65
C ASP A 14 -13.16 -5.85 8.89
N LEU A 15 -12.47 -6.83 9.49
CA LEU A 15 -11.31 -7.44 8.89
C LEU A 15 -11.64 -8.09 7.53
N PRO A 16 -12.70 -8.92 7.40
CA PRO A 16 -12.99 -9.54 6.11
C PRO A 16 -13.26 -8.53 5.00
N GLY A 17 -13.96 -7.44 5.32
CA GLY A 17 -14.23 -6.38 4.35
C GLY A 17 -12.97 -5.69 3.87
N LEU A 18 -12.04 -5.41 4.78
CA LEU A 18 -10.79 -4.77 4.42
C LEU A 18 -9.89 -5.71 3.59
N VAL A 19 -9.86 -7.00 3.91
CA VAL A 19 -9.15 -8.01 3.11
C VAL A 19 -9.70 -8.04 1.69
N ARG A 20 -11.02 -8.14 1.52
CA ARG A 20 -11.64 -8.16 0.19
C ARG A 20 -11.34 -6.90 -0.60
N PHE A 21 -11.31 -5.76 0.07
CA PHE A 21 -10.98 -4.50 -0.57
C PHE A 21 -9.57 -4.54 -1.18
N TYR A 22 -8.56 -4.95 -0.41
CA TYR A 22 -7.18 -5.00 -0.91
C TYR A 22 -6.98 -6.07 -1.99
N GLU A 23 -7.70 -7.20 -1.89
CA GLU A 23 -7.72 -8.21 -2.97
C GLU A 23 -8.24 -7.61 -4.26
N THR A 24 -9.31 -6.82 -4.19
CA THR A 24 -9.96 -6.23 -5.35
C THR A 24 -9.20 -5.03 -5.90
N ALA A 25 -8.79 -4.10 -5.04
CA ALA A 25 -8.17 -2.85 -5.46
C ALA A 25 -6.71 -3.01 -5.91
N LEU A 26 -5.94 -3.85 -5.23
CA LEU A 26 -4.50 -3.99 -5.46
C LEU A 26 -4.07 -5.41 -5.81
N GLY A 27 -4.99 -6.34 -5.97
CA GLY A 27 -4.64 -7.72 -6.33
C GLY A 27 -3.93 -8.48 -5.22
N ALA A 28 -4.21 -8.15 -3.96
CA ALA A 28 -3.59 -8.84 -2.84
C ALA A 28 -3.92 -10.33 -2.82
N SER A 29 -2.96 -11.15 -2.39
CA SER A 29 -3.19 -12.56 -2.07
C SER A 29 -3.09 -12.76 -0.57
N VAL A 30 -3.58 -13.90 -0.07
CA VAL A 30 -3.64 -14.19 1.37
C VAL A 30 -2.81 -15.43 1.68
N PRO A 31 -1.50 -15.29 1.95
CA PRO A 31 -0.66 -16.44 2.28
C PRO A 31 -0.88 -16.98 3.69
N TYR A 32 -1.48 -16.22 4.61
CA TYR A 32 -1.59 -16.64 6.00
C TYR A 32 -2.84 -16.08 6.66
N ARG A 33 -3.52 -16.91 7.45
CA ARG A 33 -4.66 -16.54 8.28
C ARG A 33 -4.50 -17.15 9.67
N PHE A 34 -4.96 -16.45 10.69
CA PHE A 34 -5.05 -16.97 12.05
C PHE A 34 -6.43 -16.65 12.63
N ALA A 35 -7.08 -17.67 13.15
CA ALA A 35 -8.37 -17.53 13.80
C ALA A 35 -8.34 -18.22 15.16
N GLY A 36 -8.64 -17.48 16.22
CA GLY A 36 -8.77 -18.05 17.55
C GLY A 36 -10.16 -18.66 17.80
N GLY A 37 -11.09 -18.42 16.88
CA GLY A 37 -12.49 -18.88 16.92
C GLY A 37 -13.02 -19.07 15.51
N ASP A 38 -14.29 -18.71 15.29
CA ASP A 38 -14.97 -18.89 14.00
C ASP A 38 -14.54 -17.88 12.94
N GLU A 39 -13.97 -16.75 13.35
CA GLU A 39 -13.56 -15.67 12.45
C GLU A 39 -12.07 -15.46 12.51
N ASP A 40 -11.50 -14.95 11.42
CA ASP A 40 -10.09 -14.56 11.36
C ASP A 40 -9.83 -13.42 12.35
N ASP A 41 -8.78 -13.56 13.15
CA ASP A 41 -8.27 -12.50 14.03
C ASP A 41 -7.13 -11.72 13.37
N TYR A 42 -6.44 -12.35 12.44
CA TYR A 42 -5.33 -11.77 11.72
C TYR A 42 -5.20 -12.39 10.35
N VAL A 43 -4.92 -11.57 9.35
CA VAL A 43 -4.67 -12.01 7.97
C VAL A 43 -3.41 -11.32 7.49
N SER A 44 -2.50 -12.07 6.90
CA SER A 44 -1.36 -11.51 6.18
C SER A 44 -1.69 -11.42 4.70
N LEU A 45 -1.52 -10.25 4.13
CA LEU A 45 -1.67 -10.01 2.70
C LEU A 45 -0.32 -9.91 2.04
N GLN A 46 -0.24 -10.40 0.81
CA GLN A 46 0.90 -10.20 -0.07
C GLN A 46 0.45 -9.30 -1.21
N ILE A 47 1.09 -8.13 -1.34
CA ILE A 47 0.80 -7.16 -2.40
C ILE A 47 2.12 -6.91 -3.14
N GLY A 48 2.25 -7.44 -4.36
CA GLY A 48 3.55 -7.43 -5.03
C GLY A 48 4.58 -8.18 -4.17
N GLU A 49 5.67 -7.52 -3.81
CA GLU A 49 6.74 -8.10 -2.99
C GLU A 49 6.62 -7.72 -1.50
N VAL A 50 5.56 -7.05 -1.11
CA VAL A 50 5.41 -6.54 0.26
C VAL A 50 4.31 -7.25 1.01
N SER A 51 4.48 -7.30 2.33
CA SER A 51 3.49 -7.87 3.24
C SER A 51 2.75 -6.77 3.97
N LEU A 52 1.44 -6.94 4.10
CA LEU A 52 0.58 -6.05 4.86
C LEU A 52 -0.31 -6.91 5.75
N GLY A 53 -0.21 -6.73 7.06
CA GLY A 53 -1.07 -7.44 8.00
C GLY A 53 -2.37 -6.68 8.24
N ILE A 54 -3.45 -7.42 8.50
CA ILE A 54 -4.71 -6.85 8.97
C ILE A 54 -5.13 -7.61 10.21
N GLY A 55 -5.23 -6.88 11.32
CA GLY A 55 -5.69 -7.41 12.60
C GLY A 55 -7.10 -6.96 12.89
N ARG A 56 -7.92 -7.86 13.43
CA ARG A 56 -9.26 -7.51 13.88
C ARG A 56 -9.17 -6.83 15.25
N ASP A 57 -9.74 -5.63 15.33
CA ASP A 57 -9.83 -4.88 16.56
C ASP A 57 -11.20 -4.22 16.63
N LEU A 58 -12.06 -4.76 17.50
CA LEU A 58 -13.42 -4.25 17.66
C LEU A 58 -13.45 -2.84 18.26
N ASP A 59 -12.35 -2.41 18.89
CA ASP A 59 -12.20 -1.09 19.47
C ASP A 59 -11.41 -0.14 18.55
N ALA A 60 -11.13 -0.55 17.31
CA ALA A 60 -10.40 0.28 16.37
C ALA A 60 -11.05 1.67 16.22
N LEU A 61 -10.20 2.70 16.19
CA LEU A 61 -10.65 4.08 16.11
C LEU A 61 -11.37 4.34 14.78
N PRO A 62 -12.41 5.20 14.80
CA PRO A 62 -13.09 5.58 13.58
C PRO A 62 -12.18 6.39 12.67
N PRO A 63 -12.47 6.42 11.35
CA PRO A 63 -11.63 7.12 10.36
C PRO A 63 -11.45 8.62 10.62
N SER A 64 -12.32 9.23 11.41
CA SER A 64 -12.31 10.67 11.67
C SER A 64 -11.29 11.11 12.74
N VAL A 65 -10.55 10.21 13.36
CA VAL A 65 -9.67 10.54 14.48
C VAL A 65 -8.38 11.22 14.04
N GLY A 66 -8.01 11.10 12.79
CA GLY A 66 -6.78 11.67 12.24
C GLY A 66 -5.77 10.61 11.85
N ASP A 67 -4.72 11.05 11.18
CA ASP A 67 -3.74 10.15 10.59
C ASP A 67 -2.42 10.26 11.33
N ARG A 68 -1.93 9.14 11.84
CA ARG A 68 -0.58 9.02 12.40
C ARG A 68 0.38 8.33 11.47
N VAL A 69 -0.16 7.52 10.56
CA VAL A 69 0.61 6.74 9.61
C VAL A 69 -0.08 6.84 8.26
N ALA A 70 0.70 6.99 7.21
CA ALA A 70 0.24 6.87 5.84
C ALA A 70 1.02 5.74 5.18
N LEU A 71 0.32 4.92 4.42
CA LEU A 71 0.95 3.91 3.60
C LEU A 71 1.33 4.52 2.26
N TRP A 72 2.42 4.05 1.68
CA TRP A 72 2.84 4.47 0.35
C TRP A 72 3.04 3.24 -0.51
N PHE A 73 2.26 3.16 -1.60
CA PHE A 73 2.46 2.13 -2.61
C PHE A 73 2.97 2.76 -3.89
N TYR A 74 4.07 2.23 -4.42
CA TYR A 74 4.46 2.55 -5.78
C TYR A 74 3.71 1.62 -6.73
N VAL A 75 3.08 2.19 -7.73
CA VAL A 75 2.26 1.48 -8.72
C VAL A 75 2.72 1.87 -10.12
N ASP A 76 2.43 1.02 -11.10
CA ASP A 76 2.83 1.28 -12.48
C ASP A 76 2.00 2.41 -13.10
N ASP A 77 0.71 2.49 -12.78
CA ASP A 77 -0.21 3.47 -13.33
C ASP A 77 -1.08 4.04 -12.22
N VAL A 78 -0.75 5.26 -11.79
CA VAL A 78 -1.46 5.91 -10.68
C VAL A 78 -2.92 6.17 -11.03
N ASP A 79 -3.20 6.65 -12.25
CA ASP A 79 -4.59 6.98 -12.64
C ASP A 79 -5.46 5.73 -12.70
N ALA A 80 -4.95 4.63 -13.26
CA ALA A 80 -5.69 3.36 -13.33
C ALA A 80 -5.90 2.76 -11.93
N THR A 81 -4.88 2.80 -11.08
CA THR A 81 -4.99 2.30 -9.71
C THR A 81 -5.95 3.13 -8.88
N TYR A 82 -5.92 4.44 -9.04
CA TYR A 82 -6.86 5.35 -8.39
C TYR A 82 -8.31 5.02 -8.79
N ALA A 83 -8.57 4.83 -10.07
CA ALA A 83 -9.92 4.46 -10.53
C ALA A 83 -10.37 3.11 -9.97
N ALA A 84 -9.48 2.11 -9.96
CA ALA A 84 -9.77 0.79 -9.39
C ALA A 84 -10.01 0.86 -7.88
N TRP A 85 -9.27 1.71 -7.18
CA TRP A 85 -9.43 1.94 -5.75
C TRP A 85 -10.82 2.45 -5.41
N LEU A 86 -11.28 3.48 -6.13
CA LEU A 86 -12.61 4.05 -5.93
C LEU A 86 -13.71 3.05 -6.31
N ALA A 87 -13.53 2.32 -7.41
CA ALA A 87 -14.49 1.30 -7.84
C ALA A 87 -14.63 0.17 -6.82
N ALA A 88 -13.56 -0.17 -6.09
CA ALA A 88 -13.58 -1.20 -5.07
C ALA A 88 -14.19 -0.75 -3.73
N GLY A 89 -14.50 0.53 -3.58
CA GLY A 89 -15.12 1.06 -2.37
C GLY A 89 -14.21 1.96 -1.52
N GLY A 90 -13.03 2.28 -2.02
CA GLY A 90 -12.15 3.26 -1.38
C GLY A 90 -12.61 4.68 -1.59
N ARG A 91 -11.97 5.61 -0.91
CA ARG A 91 -12.33 7.04 -1.00
C ARG A 91 -11.17 7.87 -1.52
N ALA A 92 -11.51 8.98 -2.19
CA ALA A 92 -10.54 9.93 -2.70
C ALA A 92 -10.19 10.97 -1.62
N GLU A 93 -8.91 11.31 -1.51
CA GLU A 93 -8.45 12.49 -0.76
C GLU A 93 -7.92 13.55 -1.71
N GLN A 94 -7.00 13.17 -2.59
CA GLN A 94 -6.43 14.04 -3.62
C GLN A 94 -6.37 13.25 -4.93
N PRO A 95 -6.92 13.77 -6.04
CA PRO A 95 -6.83 13.08 -7.32
C PRO A 95 -5.38 13.02 -7.80
N PRO A 96 -5.08 12.13 -8.78
CA PRO A 96 -3.73 12.05 -9.34
C PRO A 96 -3.26 13.41 -9.84
N ALA A 97 -2.03 13.76 -9.47
CA ALA A 97 -1.39 15.00 -9.89
C ALA A 97 0.11 14.80 -9.96
N ASP A 98 0.75 15.57 -10.85
CA ASP A 98 2.19 15.59 -10.94
C ASP A 98 2.76 16.49 -9.84
N MET A 99 3.65 15.95 -9.03
CA MET A 99 4.24 16.66 -7.91
C MET A 99 5.49 17.43 -8.33
N ALA A 100 5.84 18.43 -7.53
CA ALA A 100 6.99 19.29 -7.82
C ALA A 100 8.31 18.50 -7.88
N TRP A 101 8.39 17.35 -7.18
CA TRP A 101 9.59 16.51 -7.19
C TRP A 101 9.63 15.46 -8.31
N GLY A 102 8.65 15.46 -9.23
CA GLY A 102 8.68 14.65 -10.45
C GLY A 102 7.86 13.37 -10.42
N GLU A 103 7.27 13.01 -9.29
CA GLU A 103 6.40 11.85 -9.19
C GLU A 103 4.95 12.23 -9.43
N ARG A 104 4.18 11.27 -9.94
CA ARG A 104 2.73 11.40 -9.99
C ARG A 104 2.13 10.69 -8.79
N VAL A 105 1.29 11.37 -8.03
CA VAL A 105 0.77 10.86 -6.75
C VAL A 105 -0.72 11.14 -6.63
N ALA A 106 -1.46 10.16 -6.13
CA ALA A 106 -2.83 10.32 -5.65
C ALA A 106 -2.90 9.98 -4.17
N GLN A 107 -3.79 10.62 -3.45
CA GLN A 107 -4.06 10.30 -2.06
C GLN A 107 -5.45 9.73 -1.92
N VAL A 108 -5.58 8.61 -1.23
CA VAL A 108 -6.82 7.86 -1.09
C VAL A 108 -6.97 7.35 0.34
N ARG A 109 -8.14 6.82 0.65
CA ARG A 109 -8.39 6.11 1.91
C ARG A 109 -8.99 4.74 1.62
N ASP A 110 -8.59 3.76 2.42
CA ASP A 110 -9.25 2.46 2.38
C ASP A 110 -10.59 2.51 3.16
N PRO A 111 -11.43 1.46 3.10
CA PRO A 111 -12.72 1.47 3.81
C PRO A 111 -12.61 1.61 5.32
N ALA A 112 -11.48 1.26 5.93
CA ALA A 112 -11.23 1.47 7.36
C ALA A 112 -10.77 2.90 7.67
N GLY A 113 -10.54 3.72 6.64
CA GLY A 113 -10.14 5.12 6.78
C GLY A 113 -8.65 5.36 6.82
N ASN A 114 -7.82 4.35 6.53
CA ASN A 114 -6.37 4.51 6.52
C ASN A 114 -5.95 5.36 5.32
N LEU A 115 -5.05 6.31 5.58
CA LEU A 115 -4.49 7.15 4.53
C LEU A 115 -3.47 6.39 3.71
N VAL A 116 -3.60 6.46 2.38
CA VAL A 116 -2.75 5.75 1.45
C VAL A 116 -2.34 6.70 0.32
N ASN A 117 -1.05 6.68 -0.01
CA ASN A 117 -0.53 7.35 -1.17
C ASN A 117 -0.28 6.32 -2.28
N LEU A 118 -0.74 6.63 -3.48
CA LEU A 118 -0.46 5.85 -4.68
C LEU A 118 0.50 6.68 -5.53
N GLY A 119 1.73 6.22 -5.68
CA GLY A 119 2.74 6.96 -6.41
C GLY A 119 3.34 6.15 -7.54
N ALA A 120 3.79 6.84 -8.58
CA ALA A 120 4.61 6.25 -9.61
C ALA A 120 6.05 6.66 -9.35
N GLU A 121 6.96 5.70 -9.40
CA GLU A 121 8.38 6.03 -9.30
C GLU A 121 8.76 7.00 -10.42
N PRO A 122 9.65 7.95 -10.16
CA PRO A 122 10.13 8.80 -11.24
C PRO A 122 10.85 7.95 -12.28
N PRO A 123 10.87 8.37 -13.57
CA PRO A 123 11.64 7.65 -14.58
C PRO A 123 13.07 7.45 -14.09
N ALA A 124 13.62 6.26 -14.32
CA ALA A 124 15.01 6.00 -13.98
C ALA A 124 15.90 7.04 -14.66
N PRO A 125 16.90 7.61 -13.95
CA PRO A 125 17.86 8.50 -14.62
C PRO A 125 18.55 7.74 -15.74
N PRO A 126 18.95 8.42 -16.84
CA PRO A 126 19.67 7.75 -17.90
C PRO A 126 20.93 7.09 -17.34
N GLU A 127 21.22 5.87 -17.81
CA GLU A 127 22.43 5.20 -17.38
C GLU A 127 23.64 6.11 -17.59
N PRO A 128 24.55 6.23 -16.60
CA PRO A 128 25.78 6.96 -16.83
C PRO A 128 26.57 6.26 -17.96
N PRO A 129 27.30 7.00 -18.81
CA PRO A 129 28.07 6.37 -19.85
C PRO A 129 29.08 5.39 -19.23
N GLU A 130 29.30 4.26 -19.92
CA GLU A 130 30.29 3.30 -19.45
C GLU A 130 31.61 4.00 -19.19
N PRO A 131 32.29 3.72 -18.07
CA PRO A 131 33.64 4.24 -17.87
C PRO A 131 34.55 3.72 -18.99
N PRO A 132 35.50 4.53 -19.45
CA PRO A 132 36.43 4.05 -20.46
C PRO A 132 37.14 2.79 -19.98
N ALA A 133 37.39 1.86 -20.92
CA ALA A 133 38.09 0.63 -20.59
C ALA A 133 39.43 0.97 -19.93
N ALA A 134 39.77 0.22 -18.87
CA ALA A 134 41.07 0.38 -18.25
C ALA A 134 42.18 0.14 -19.30
N PRO A 135 43.27 0.94 -19.30
CA PRO A 135 44.37 0.68 -20.21
C PRO A 135 45.00 -0.70 -19.93
N PRO A 136 45.44 -1.41 -20.96
CA PRO A 136 46.06 -2.71 -20.73
C PRO A 136 47.31 -2.56 -19.84
N ALA A 137 47.49 -3.54 -18.98
CA ALA A 137 48.60 -3.59 -18.03
C ALA A 137 49.96 -3.70 -18.76
#